data_435a80c2538e761761dd0d8ae8cbb30d
#
_entry.id   435a80c2538e761761dd0d8ae8cbb30d
#
_cell.length_a   1.000
_cell.length_b   1.000
_cell.length_c   1.000
_cell.angle_alpha   90.00
_cell.angle_beta   90.00
_cell.angle_gamma   90.00
#
_symmetry.space_group_name_H-M   'P 1'
#
loop_
_entity.id
_entity.type
_entity.pdbx_description
1 polymer ?
#
loop_
_entity_poly.entity_id
_entity_poly.type
_entity_poly.pdbx_seq_one_letter_code
_entity_poly.pdbx_strand_id
1 'polypeptide(L)'
;HHIGDMNRDHQVLAESTLVATRSKPGACVRRVLSFAVPSSTDWMPAAAKTPFLPNWFVDIGDTIDQKLRAMAHYASETPPYPHPRSLEALRVFAQSWGSSAGVHFAEAFVLLRNLEVGRGQAHEARV
;
A
#
# COMPACT_ATOMS: atom_id res chain seq x y z
N HIS A 1 -0.01 -6.60 0.21
CA HIS A 1 1.33 -6.38 0.79
C HIS A 1 2.41 -6.33 -0.28
N HIS A 2 3.56 -5.71 0.04
CA HIS A 2 4.73 -5.72 -0.83
C HIS A 2 5.41 -7.10 -0.81
N ILE A 3 5.78 -7.61 -2.00
CA ILE A 3 6.43 -8.94 -2.13
C ILE A 3 7.80 -9.01 -1.43
N GLY A 4 8.50 -7.87 -1.33
CA GLY A 4 9.77 -7.75 -0.63
C GLY A 4 9.67 -7.56 0.89
N ASP A 5 8.49 -7.68 1.48
CA ASP A 5 8.28 -7.55 2.93
C ASP A 5 9.02 -8.63 3.73
N MET A 6 9.44 -8.31 4.97
CA MET A 6 10.13 -9.25 5.85
C MET A 6 9.18 -10.33 6.40
N ASN A 7 7.92 -9.99 6.65
CA ASN A 7 6.94 -10.89 7.23
C ASN A 7 6.49 -11.94 6.20
N ARG A 8 6.60 -13.23 6.56
CA ARG A 8 6.25 -14.35 5.66
C ARG A 8 4.77 -14.36 5.29
N ASP A 9 3.88 -14.02 6.22
CA ASP A 9 2.45 -13.98 5.95
C ASP A 9 2.10 -12.88 4.92
N HIS A 10 2.79 -11.73 4.99
CA HIS A 10 2.67 -10.66 3.99
C HIS A 10 3.11 -11.11 2.60
N GLN A 11 4.21 -11.87 2.52
CA GLN A 11 4.70 -12.42 1.25
C GLN A 11 3.70 -13.41 0.65
N VAL A 12 3.18 -14.35 1.46
CA VAL A 12 2.16 -15.31 1.02
C VAL A 12 0.89 -14.61 0.54
N LEU A 13 0.43 -13.57 1.25
CA LEU A 13 -0.71 -12.76 0.82
C LEU A 13 -0.44 -12.02 -0.49
N ALA A 14 0.76 -11.47 -0.68
CA ALA A 14 1.14 -10.82 -1.93
C ALA A 14 1.11 -11.82 -3.10
N GLU A 15 1.75 -12.97 -2.96
CA GLU A 15 1.76 -14.03 -3.97
C GLU A 15 0.34 -14.53 -4.28
N SER A 16 -0.45 -14.82 -3.26
CA SER A 16 -1.84 -15.29 -3.39
C SER A 16 -2.72 -14.26 -4.09
N THR A 17 -2.55 -12.97 -3.76
CA THR A 17 -3.27 -11.87 -4.41
C THR A 17 -2.96 -11.81 -5.89
N LEU A 18 -1.68 -11.91 -6.28
CA LEU A 18 -1.27 -11.92 -7.69
C LEU A 18 -1.86 -13.13 -8.45
N VAL A 19 -1.92 -14.30 -7.81
CA VAL A 19 -2.55 -15.49 -8.39
C VAL A 19 -4.06 -15.30 -8.54
N ALA A 20 -4.73 -14.81 -7.51
CA ALA A 20 -6.18 -14.61 -7.51
C ALA A 20 -6.64 -13.53 -8.51
N THR A 21 -5.82 -12.51 -8.71
CA THR A 21 -6.11 -11.37 -9.58
C THR A 21 -5.51 -11.50 -10.98
N ARG A 22 -5.13 -12.70 -11.41
CA ARG A 22 -4.56 -12.93 -12.76
C ARG A 22 -5.46 -12.35 -13.86
N SER A 23 -4.83 -11.76 -14.87
CA SER A 23 -5.53 -11.24 -16.05
C SER A 23 -6.04 -12.40 -16.89
N LYS A 24 -7.34 -12.65 -16.85
CA LYS A 24 -8.04 -13.66 -17.68
C LYS A 24 -9.34 -13.06 -18.20
N PRO A 25 -9.91 -13.59 -19.30
CA PRO A 25 -11.21 -13.14 -19.78
C PRO A 25 -12.26 -13.16 -18.66
N GLY A 26 -13.04 -12.10 -18.53
CA GLY A 26 -14.04 -11.92 -17.46
C GLY A 26 -13.48 -11.51 -16.10
N ALA A 27 -12.17 -11.27 -15.95
CA ALA A 27 -11.61 -10.79 -14.68
C ALA A 27 -12.14 -9.39 -14.33
N CYS A 28 -12.69 -9.23 -13.12
CA CYS A 28 -13.26 -7.97 -12.64
C CYS A 28 -12.24 -7.03 -11.99
N VAL A 29 -11.09 -7.56 -11.53
CA VAL A 29 -10.06 -6.74 -10.88
C VAL A 29 -9.27 -5.98 -11.94
N ARG A 30 -9.43 -4.67 -11.94
CA ARG A 30 -8.78 -3.77 -12.91
C ARG A 30 -7.50 -3.16 -12.40
N ARG A 31 -7.41 -2.90 -11.09
CA ARG A 31 -6.23 -2.27 -10.47
C ARG A 31 -5.71 -3.13 -9.34
N VAL A 32 -4.38 -3.30 -9.30
CA VAL A 32 -3.67 -3.98 -8.22
C VAL A 32 -2.57 -3.04 -7.74
N LEU A 33 -2.62 -2.72 -6.46
CA LEU A 33 -1.66 -1.86 -5.77
C LEU A 33 -0.97 -2.68 -4.68
N SER A 34 0.31 -2.45 -4.51
CA SER A 34 1.09 -2.99 -3.39
C SER A 34 1.44 -1.87 -2.43
N PHE A 35 1.41 -2.12 -1.14
CA PHE A 35 1.69 -1.15 -0.09
C PHE A 35 2.77 -1.65 0.88
N ALA A 36 3.48 -0.73 1.50
CA ALA A 36 4.46 -1.01 2.55
C ALA A 36 3.79 -1.09 3.92
N VAL A 37 4.32 -1.96 4.78
CA VAL A 37 3.93 -2.07 6.19
C VAL A 37 5.10 -1.62 7.06
N PRO A 38 4.96 -0.53 7.85
CA PRO A 38 6.00 -0.08 8.78
C PRO A 38 6.44 -1.19 9.74
N SER A 39 7.72 -1.25 10.05
CA SER A 39 8.39 -2.29 10.83
C SER A 39 8.44 -3.69 10.18
N SER A 40 8.13 -3.76 8.89
CA SER A 40 8.16 -5.03 8.17
C SER A 40 8.75 -4.85 6.76
N THR A 41 8.16 -3.99 5.93
CA THR A 41 8.70 -3.70 4.60
C THR A 41 10.00 -2.89 4.68
N ASP A 42 10.04 -1.88 5.53
CA ASP A 42 11.18 -0.97 5.75
C ASP A 42 12.36 -1.65 6.47
N TRP A 43 12.13 -2.70 7.24
CA TRP A 43 13.20 -3.44 7.91
C TRP A 43 13.85 -4.52 7.03
N MET A 44 13.28 -4.83 5.89
CA MET A 44 13.91 -5.73 4.94
C MET A 44 15.10 -5.03 4.26
N PRO A 45 16.33 -5.55 4.37
CA PRO A 45 17.47 -4.98 3.66
C PRO A 45 17.21 -4.94 2.15
N ALA A 46 17.40 -3.79 1.52
CA ALA A 46 17.14 -3.61 0.08
C ALA A 46 17.96 -4.55 -0.80
N ALA A 47 19.17 -4.92 -0.35
CA ALA A 47 20.02 -5.89 -1.04
C ALA A 47 19.52 -7.33 -0.95
N ALA A 48 18.63 -7.65 0.00
CA ALA A 48 18.16 -9.02 0.23
C ALA A 48 16.93 -9.37 -0.60
N LYS A 49 16.10 -8.35 -0.96
CA LYS A 49 14.86 -8.51 -1.72
C LYS A 49 14.54 -7.27 -2.55
N THR A 50 13.45 -7.34 -3.31
CA THR A 50 12.93 -6.22 -4.10
C THR A 50 12.57 -5.04 -3.18
N PRO A 51 13.18 -3.86 -3.34
CA PRO A 51 12.86 -2.68 -2.54
C PRO A 51 11.46 -2.14 -2.88
N PHE A 52 10.84 -1.48 -1.90
CA PHE A 52 9.58 -0.78 -2.12
C PHE A 52 9.86 0.58 -2.79
N LEU A 53 9.53 0.68 -4.08
CA LEU A 53 9.70 1.90 -4.89
C LEU A 53 8.33 2.39 -5.37
N PRO A 54 7.64 3.23 -4.60
CA PRO A 54 6.28 3.65 -4.93
C PRO A 54 6.25 4.55 -6.17
N ASN A 55 5.16 4.40 -6.94
CA ASN A 55 4.89 5.16 -8.15
C ASN A 55 3.42 5.63 -8.25
N TRP A 56 2.64 5.39 -7.20
CA TRP A 56 1.25 5.80 -7.05
C TRP A 56 1.05 6.43 -5.68
N PHE A 57 0.57 7.66 -5.65
CA PHE A 57 0.38 8.42 -4.41
C PHE A 57 -1.08 8.85 -4.28
N VAL A 58 -1.58 8.81 -3.06
CA VAL A 58 -2.93 9.27 -2.72
C VAL A 58 -2.79 10.35 -1.67
N ASP A 59 -3.28 11.56 -1.96
CA ASP A 59 -3.35 12.64 -0.98
C ASP A 59 -4.31 12.23 0.15
N ILE A 60 -3.81 12.29 1.37
CA ILE A 60 -4.55 12.00 2.60
C ILE A 60 -4.59 13.18 3.57
N GLY A 61 -4.36 14.41 3.09
CA GLY A 61 -4.34 15.61 3.91
C GLY A 61 -5.58 15.74 4.80
N ASP A 62 -6.75 15.49 4.25
CA ASP A 62 -8.02 15.57 4.99
C ASP A 62 -8.30 14.35 5.90
N THR A 63 -7.58 13.25 5.73
CA THR A 63 -7.86 11.97 6.42
C THR A 63 -6.73 11.46 7.31
N ILE A 64 -5.59 12.13 7.34
CA ILE A 64 -4.43 11.70 8.15
C ILE A 64 -4.77 11.52 9.63
N ASP A 65 -5.54 12.43 10.22
CA ASP A 65 -5.91 12.32 11.62
C ASP A 65 -6.91 11.18 11.88
N GLN A 66 -7.77 10.88 10.91
CA GLN A 66 -8.65 9.70 10.97
C GLN A 66 -7.83 8.41 10.92
N LYS A 67 -6.83 8.32 10.04
CA LYS A 67 -5.90 7.19 9.97
C LYS A 67 -5.19 6.97 11.31
N LEU A 68 -4.64 8.02 11.90
CA LEU A 68 -3.93 7.91 13.18
C LEU A 68 -4.87 7.51 14.32
N ARG A 69 -6.09 8.06 14.38
CA ARG A 69 -7.11 7.62 15.36
C ARG A 69 -7.47 6.14 15.16
N ALA A 70 -7.66 5.69 13.93
CA ALA A 70 -7.93 4.29 13.65
C ALA A 70 -6.80 3.38 14.14
N MET A 71 -5.54 3.75 13.88
CA MET A 71 -4.38 2.99 14.36
C MET A 71 -4.27 2.96 15.88
N ALA A 72 -4.63 4.05 16.57
CA ALA A 72 -4.60 4.12 18.03
C ALA A 72 -5.53 3.10 18.73
N HIS A 73 -6.55 2.59 18.05
CA HIS A 73 -7.39 1.50 18.57
C HIS A 73 -6.67 0.14 18.64
N TYR A 74 -5.55 0.00 17.94
CA TYR A 74 -4.70 -1.20 17.97
C TYR A 74 -3.53 -0.97 18.95
N ALA A 75 -3.82 -0.75 20.23
CA ALA A 75 -2.84 -0.35 21.24
C ALA A 75 -1.65 -1.33 21.36
N SER A 76 -1.89 -2.64 21.25
CA SER A 76 -0.84 -3.66 21.25
C SER A 76 0.10 -3.59 20.03
N GLU A 77 -0.36 -2.98 18.93
CA GLU A 77 0.34 -2.86 17.67
C GLU A 77 0.99 -1.48 17.45
N THR A 78 0.78 -0.56 18.41
CA THR A 78 1.20 0.83 18.33
C THR A 78 2.19 1.17 19.44
N PRO A 79 3.44 0.66 19.39
CA PRO A 79 4.47 0.98 20.38
C PRO A 79 4.83 2.48 20.32
N PRO A 80 5.45 3.03 21.39
CA PRO A 80 5.92 4.42 21.38
C PRO A 80 7.05 4.63 20.36
N TYR A 81 7.24 5.90 19.97
CA TYR A 81 8.41 6.31 19.18
C TYR A 81 9.72 5.89 19.90
N PRO A 82 10.78 5.44 19.19
CA PRO A 82 11.00 5.53 17.74
C PRO A 82 10.51 4.33 16.91
N HIS A 83 9.60 3.51 17.42
CA HIS A 83 9.11 2.39 16.63
C HIS A 83 8.35 2.86 15.37
N PRO A 84 8.58 2.24 14.17
CA PRO A 84 7.96 2.67 12.91
C PRO A 84 6.42 2.66 12.91
N ARG A 85 5.78 1.86 13.77
CA ARG A 85 4.33 1.83 13.95
C ARG A 85 3.81 2.80 15.01
N SER A 86 4.66 3.63 15.61
CA SER A 86 4.16 4.71 16.48
C SER A 86 3.31 5.70 15.68
N LEU A 87 2.35 6.35 16.32
CA LEU A 87 1.51 7.36 15.65
C LEU A 87 2.35 8.52 15.10
N GLU A 88 3.42 8.86 15.80
CA GLU A 88 4.39 9.88 15.38
C GLU A 88 5.12 9.44 14.09
N ALA A 89 5.68 8.23 14.06
CA ALA A 89 6.38 7.72 12.90
C ALA A 89 5.44 7.56 11.68
N LEU A 90 4.21 7.10 11.89
CA LEU A 90 3.21 7.01 10.82
C LEU A 90 2.89 8.37 10.20
N ARG A 91 2.82 9.43 11.00
CA ARG A 91 2.66 10.80 10.50
C ARG A 91 3.87 11.25 9.69
N VAL A 92 5.09 10.97 10.19
CA VAL A 92 6.34 11.30 9.49
C VAL A 92 6.44 10.57 8.14
N PHE A 93 6.09 9.29 8.07
CA PHE A 93 6.05 8.56 6.79
C PHE A 93 5.06 9.19 5.81
N ALA A 94 3.85 9.55 6.27
CA ALA A 94 2.87 10.21 5.42
C ALA A 94 3.35 11.58 4.91
N GLN A 95 4.06 12.35 5.74
CA GLN A 95 4.70 13.61 5.34
C GLN A 95 5.81 13.39 4.31
N SER A 96 6.66 12.39 4.52
CA SER A 96 7.73 12.05 3.58
C SER A 96 7.19 11.71 2.19
N TRP A 97 6.15 10.88 2.12
CA TRP A 97 5.48 10.57 0.85
C TRP A 97 4.74 11.78 0.28
N GLY A 98 4.14 12.59 1.14
CA GLY A 98 3.51 13.85 0.74
C GLY A 98 4.52 14.80 0.09
N SER A 99 5.69 14.97 0.69
CA SER A 99 6.77 15.77 0.12
C SER A 99 7.21 15.25 -1.26
N SER A 100 7.30 13.93 -1.43
CA SER A 100 7.64 13.32 -2.72
C SER A 100 6.57 13.53 -3.79
N ALA A 101 5.30 13.69 -3.39
CA ALA A 101 4.15 13.86 -4.28
C ALA A 101 3.70 15.33 -4.46
N GLY A 102 4.30 16.28 -3.72
CA GLY A 102 3.92 17.69 -3.77
C GLY A 102 2.64 18.03 -2.98
N VAL A 103 2.29 17.23 -1.95
CA VAL A 103 1.16 17.44 -1.04
C VAL A 103 1.61 17.34 0.42
N HIS A 104 0.76 17.73 1.39
CA HIS A 104 1.15 17.71 2.80
C HIS A 104 1.32 16.29 3.36
N PHE A 105 0.40 15.39 3.01
CA PHE A 105 0.40 13.99 3.46
C PHE A 105 -0.03 13.08 2.32
N ALA A 106 0.67 11.97 2.12
CA ALA A 106 0.25 10.98 1.15
C ALA A 106 0.39 9.55 1.69
N GLU A 107 -0.42 8.65 1.14
CA GLU A 107 -0.13 7.22 1.12
C GLU A 107 0.54 6.85 -0.20
N ALA A 108 1.53 5.97 -0.12
CA ALA A 108 2.32 5.56 -1.26
C ALA A 108 2.12 4.08 -1.59
N PHE A 109 2.01 3.77 -2.88
CA PHE A 109 1.76 2.43 -3.40
C PHE A 109 2.66 2.14 -4.59
N VAL A 110 2.92 0.87 -4.84
CA VAL A 110 3.45 0.41 -6.13
C VAL A 110 2.26 -0.05 -6.98
N LEU A 111 2.05 0.60 -8.11
CA LEU A 111 1.07 0.18 -9.10
C LEU A 111 1.62 -1.05 -9.83
N LEU A 112 1.06 -2.22 -9.53
CA LEU A 112 1.45 -3.49 -10.15
C LEU A 112 0.70 -3.71 -11.47
N ARG A 113 -0.56 -3.28 -11.55
CA ARG A 113 -1.38 -3.34 -12.75
C ARG A 113 -2.47 -2.28 -12.72
N ASN A 114 -2.74 -1.66 -13.86
CA ASN A 114 -3.93 -0.88 -14.12
C ASN A 114 -4.48 -1.26 -15.51
N LEU A 115 -5.75 -1.64 -15.57
CA LEU A 115 -6.46 -1.89 -16.81
C LEU A 115 -7.53 -0.81 -16.99
N GLU A 116 -7.35 0.01 -17.99
CA GLU A 116 -8.38 0.95 -18.46
C GLU A 116 -9.18 0.29 -19.57
N VAL A 117 -10.49 0.16 -19.37
CA VAL A 117 -11.38 -0.46 -20.34
C VAL A 117 -11.95 0.61 -21.26
N GLY A 118 -11.83 0.41 -22.58
CA GLY A 118 -12.43 1.29 -23.57
C GLY A 118 -13.96 1.40 -23.41
N ARG A 119 -14.53 2.54 -23.76
CA ARG A 119 -15.96 2.86 -23.55
C ARG A 119 -16.92 1.83 -24.14
N GLY A 120 -16.52 1.06 -25.18
CA GLY A 120 -17.34 0.03 -25.80
C GLY A 120 -17.48 -1.28 -25.00
N GLN A 121 -16.55 -1.59 -24.09
CA GLN A 121 -16.56 -2.85 -23.33
C GLN A 121 -17.16 -2.70 -21.91
N ALA A 122 -17.47 -1.48 -21.49
CA ALA A 122 -18.05 -1.24 -20.17
C ALA A 122 -19.50 -1.75 -20.02
N HIS A 123 -20.17 -2.09 -21.11
CA HIS A 123 -21.57 -2.52 -21.10
C HIS A 123 -21.76 -4.03 -20.99
N GLU A 124 -20.77 -4.85 -21.39
CA GLU A 124 -20.88 -6.31 -21.37
C GLU A 124 -20.55 -6.96 -20.02
N ALA A 125 -19.97 -6.23 -19.09
CA ALA A 125 -19.57 -6.74 -17.76
C ALA A 125 -20.69 -6.70 -16.70
N ARG A 126 -21.94 -6.44 -17.10
CA ARG A 126 -23.12 -6.33 -16.20
C ARG A 126 -24.21 -7.38 -16.47
N VAL A 127 -23.86 -8.56 -16.99
CA VAL A 127 -24.80 -9.68 -17.09
C VAL A 127 -24.33 -10.82 -16.23
#